data_14b63fb15bdaab76614613c4fa336b1e
#
_entry.id   14b63fb15bdaab76614613c4fa336b1e
#
_cell.length_a   1.000
_cell.length_b   1.000
_cell.length_c   1.000
_cell.angle_alpha   90.00
_cell.angle_beta   90.00
_cell.angle_gamma   90.00
#
_symmetry.space_group_name_H-M   'P 1'
#
loop_
_entity.id
_entity.type
_entity.pdbx_description
1 polymer ?
#
loop_
_entity_poly.entity_id
_entity_poly.type
_entity_poly.pdbx_seq_one_letter_code
_entity_poly.pdbx_strand_id
1 'polypeptide(L)'
;ENNLFLGDIISQVNNIRIDDIFEKNKKYIIAANDAKKMKIFTNFDYFFNSSKDTISITIERENKSFNNIIKRYYRKELDQTNNETVDEKIKWKKLEDNIGYVNMKNSNVQDVDDIFENLKNTKAIIFDIRNYPNYFGKEIVEKFGRSKKVSAKMILADLDYPGKFYWKDVTYGTEKEISPYRGKIVILVNENSQSRSEWTAMQLQT
;
A
#
# COMPACT_ATOMS: atom_id res chain seq x y z
N GLU A 1 15.94 -30.00 5.82
CA GLU A 1 15.99 -28.57 6.21
C GLU A 1 16.06 -27.74 4.95
N ASN A 2 15.09 -26.85 4.75
CA ASN A 2 15.11 -25.95 3.60
C ASN A 2 16.14 -24.85 3.89
N ASN A 3 17.27 -24.88 3.19
CA ASN A 3 18.34 -23.87 3.29
C ASN A 3 17.95 -22.57 2.54
N LEU A 4 16.79 -22.00 2.89
CA LEU A 4 16.32 -20.71 2.36
C LEU A 4 16.59 -19.63 3.40
N PHE A 5 17.11 -18.49 2.94
CA PHE A 5 17.40 -17.35 3.79
C PHE A 5 16.71 -16.10 3.26
N LEU A 6 16.45 -15.17 4.15
CA LEU A 6 15.94 -13.87 3.76
C LEU A 6 16.96 -13.16 2.87
N GLY A 7 16.52 -12.71 1.69
CA GLY A 7 17.37 -12.11 0.67
C GLY A 7 17.73 -13.04 -0.49
N ASP A 8 17.40 -14.33 -0.43
CA ASP A 8 17.51 -15.23 -1.58
C ASP A 8 16.58 -14.78 -2.72
N ILE A 9 17.08 -14.87 -3.94
CA ILE A 9 16.30 -14.53 -5.14
C ILE A 9 15.85 -15.85 -5.80
N ILE A 10 14.54 -16.07 -5.89
CA ILE A 10 14.01 -17.23 -6.63
C ILE A 10 14.09 -16.90 -8.13
N SER A 11 14.91 -17.62 -8.87
CA SER A 11 15.09 -17.42 -10.30
C SER A 11 14.30 -18.41 -11.17
N GLN A 12 14.01 -19.62 -10.64
CA GLN A 12 13.23 -20.64 -11.35
C GLN A 12 12.30 -21.39 -10.39
N VAL A 13 11.16 -21.84 -10.93
CA VAL A 13 10.24 -22.80 -10.29
C VAL A 13 9.97 -23.94 -11.26
N ASN A 14 10.17 -25.19 -10.81
CA ASN A 14 10.05 -26.40 -11.63
C ASN A 14 10.82 -26.29 -12.97
N ASN A 15 12.05 -25.75 -12.92
CA ASN A 15 12.95 -25.50 -14.05
C ASN A 15 12.42 -24.46 -15.07
N ILE A 16 11.40 -23.69 -14.74
CA ILE A 16 10.89 -22.59 -15.58
C ILE A 16 11.34 -21.28 -14.92
N ARG A 17 11.90 -20.36 -15.70
CA ARG A 17 12.30 -19.03 -15.20
C ARG A 17 11.09 -18.24 -14.70
N ILE A 18 11.27 -17.50 -13.64
CA ILE A 18 10.21 -16.61 -13.08
C ILE A 18 9.71 -15.63 -14.14
N ASP A 19 10.62 -15.06 -14.94
CA ASP A 19 10.26 -14.13 -16.00
C ASP A 19 9.32 -14.77 -17.04
N ASP A 20 9.58 -16.03 -17.44
CA ASP A 20 8.74 -16.75 -18.41
C ASP A 20 7.36 -17.06 -17.82
N ILE A 21 7.32 -17.40 -16.52
CA ILE A 21 6.05 -17.60 -15.81
C ILE A 21 5.26 -16.28 -15.74
N PHE A 22 5.95 -15.17 -15.45
CA PHE A 22 5.31 -13.84 -15.41
C PHE A 22 4.76 -13.46 -16.79
N GLU A 23 5.56 -13.54 -17.86
CA GLU A 23 5.15 -13.20 -19.21
C GLU A 23 3.91 -14.00 -19.66
N LYS A 24 3.85 -15.29 -19.32
CA LYS A 24 2.69 -16.15 -19.60
C LYS A 24 1.43 -15.72 -18.86
N ASN A 25 1.58 -15.24 -17.63
CA ASN A 25 0.46 -14.97 -16.72
C ASN A 25 0.06 -13.49 -16.69
N LYS A 26 0.92 -12.54 -17.07
CA LYS A 26 0.68 -11.09 -16.95
C LYS A 26 -0.62 -10.59 -17.60
N LYS A 27 -1.09 -11.28 -18.63
CA LYS A 27 -2.36 -10.95 -19.32
C LYS A 27 -3.61 -11.21 -18.46
N TYR A 28 -3.49 -12.05 -17.43
CA TYR A 28 -4.57 -12.34 -16.48
C TYR A 28 -4.51 -11.47 -15.22
N ILE A 29 -3.45 -10.69 -15.06
CA ILE A 29 -3.23 -9.84 -13.89
C ILE A 29 -3.76 -8.44 -14.17
N ILE A 30 -4.86 -8.08 -13.54
CA ILE A 30 -5.46 -6.75 -13.65
C ILE A 30 -4.79 -5.82 -12.65
N ALA A 31 -4.09 -4.81 -13.13
CA ALA A 31 -3.41 -3.82 -12.31
C ALA A 31 -3.22 -2.50 -13.06
N ALA A 32 -3.14 -1.39 -12.31
CA ALA A 32 -2.99 -0.05 -12.86
C ALA A 32 -1.60 0.23 -13.47
N ASN A 33 -0.58 -0.49 -13.04
CA ASN A 33 0.80 -0.35 -13.51
C ASN A 33 1.60 -1.64 -13.31
N ASP A 34 2.81 -1.70 -13.87
CA ASP A 34 3.64 -2.89 -13.86
C ASP A 34 4.17 -3.25 -12.46
N ALA A 35 4.46 -2.26 -11.60
CA ALA A 35 4.87 -2.52 -10.22
C ALA A 35 3.77 -3.24 -9.44
N LYS A 36 2.51 -2.79 -9.58
CA LYS A 36 1.34 -3.47 -8.99
C LYS A 36 1.11 -4.84 -9.58
N LYS A 37 1.30 -4.99 -10.90
CA LYS A 37 1.17 -6.29 -11.59
C LYS A 37 2.18 -7.30 -11.05
N MET A 38 3.45 -6.90 -10.90
CA MET A 38 4.50 -7.71 -10.31
C MET A 38 4.16 -8.08 -8.86
N LYS A 39 3.66 -7.13 -8.07
CA LYS A 39 3.25 -7.39 -6.67
C LYS A 39 2.11 -8.39 -6.56
N ILE A 40 1.11 -8.31 -7.44
CA ILE A 40 0.03 -9.31 -7.51
C ILE A 40 0.60 -10.67 -7.90
N PHE A 41 1.45 -10.70 -8.91
CA PHE A 41 2.10 -11.93 -9.37
C PHE A 41 2.85 -12.64 -8.23
N THR A 42 3.62 -11.90 -7.43
CA THR A 42 4.39 -12.46 -6.31
C THR A 42 3.53 -12.86 -5.11
N ASN A 43 2.37 -12.24 -4.91
CA ASN A 43 1.52 -12.51 -3.75
C ASN A 43 0.48 -13.62 -3.98
N PHE A 44 0.14 -13.95 -5.23
CA PHE A 44 -0.96 -14.86 -5.55
C PHE A 44 -0.50 -16.20 -6.11
N ASP A 45 0.66 -16.69 -5.72
CA ASP A 45 1.14 -18.03 -6.03
C ASP A 45 1.10 -18.42 -7.53
N TYR A 46 1.14 -17.44 -8.45
CA TYR A 46 1.08 -17.68 -9.89
C TYR A 46 2.18 -18.64 -10.35
N PHE A 47 3.33 -18.61 -9.68
CA PHE A 47 4.46 -19.49 -9.98
C PHE A 47 4.49 -20.76 -9.13
N PHE A 48 3.70 -20.83 -8.06
CA PHE A 48 3.59 -22.02 -7.20
C PHE A 48 2.38 -22.91 -7.54
N ASN A 49 1.68 -22.64 -8.64
CA ASN A 49 0.51 -23.41 -9.02
C ASN A 49 0.94 -24.81 -9.50
N SER A 50 0.68 -25.83 -8.70
CA SER A 50 0.99 -27.22 -8.95
C SER A 50 0.02 -28.11 -8.19
N SER A 51 -0.28 -29.30 -8.74
CA SER A 51 -1.04 -30.35 -8.03
C SER A 51 -0.16 -31.19 -7.10
N LYS A 52 1.15 -30.98 -7.11
CA LYS A 52 2.09 -31.74 -6.29
C LYS A 52 2.26 -31.10 -4.92
N ASP A 53 2.53 -31.91 -3.90
CA ASP A 53 2.81 -31.44 -2.53
C ASP A 53 4.18 -30.76 -2.39
N THR A 54 5.03 -30.88 -3.38
CA THR A 54 6.35 -30.26 -3.41
C THR A 54 6.59 -29.52 -4.72
N ILE A 55 7.46 -28.53 -4.68
CA ILE A 55 7.96 -27.81 -5.85
C ILE A 55 9.48 -27.70 -5.78
N SER A 56 10.13 -27.74 -6.95
CA SER A 56 11.55 -27.43 -7.10
C SER A 56 11.71 -25.94 -7.34
N ILE A 57 12.62 -25.30 -6.62
CA ILE A 57 13.00 -23.90 -6.84
C ILE A 57 14.50 -23.80 -7.04
N THR A 58 14.92 -22.91 -7.93
CA THR A 58 16.30 -22.44 -8.05
C THR A 58 16.40 -21.06 -7.43
N ILE A 59 17.31 -20.90 -6.50
CA ILE A 59 17.60 -19.62 -5.85
C ILE A 59 18.98 -19.12 -6.23
N GLU A 60 19.14 -17.81 -6.23
CA GLU A 60 20.42 -17.12 -6.39
C GLU A 60 20.79 -16.42 -5.08
N ARG A 61 22.02 -16.66 -4.63
CA ARG A 61 22.62 -16.04 -3.44
C ARG A 61 24.10 -15.82 -3.72
N GLU A 62 24.62 -14.62 -3.53
CA GLU A 62 26.03 -14.27 -3.71
C GLU A 62 26.61 -14.75 -5.06
N ASN A 63 25.85 -14.54 -6.16
CA ASN A 63 26.18 -14.98 -7.52
C ASN A 63 26.34 -16.50 -7.71
N LYS A 64 25.77 -17.30 -6.81
CA LYS A 64 25.70 -18.77 -6.92
C LYS A 64 24.27 -19.23 -6.98
N SER A 65 24.02 -20.30 -7.75
CA SER A 65 22.69 -20.91 -7.86
C SER A 65 22.60 -22.18 -7.02
N PHE A 66 21.47 -22.35 -6.34
CA PHE A 66 21.17 -23.51 -5.50
C PHE A 66 19.78 -24.05 -5.84
N ASN A 67 19.66 -25.38 -5.92
CA ASN A 67 18.36 -26.02 -6.11
C ASN A 67 17.84 -26.55 -4.79
N ASN A 68 16.56 -26.26 -4.52
CA ASN A 68 15.85 -26.71 -3.33
C ASN A 68 14.50 -27.32 -3.71
N ILE A 69 14.08 -28.32 -2.95
CA ILE A 69 12.72 -28.86 -3.02
C ILE A 69 11.99 -28.38 -1.77
N ILE A 70 10.91 -27.62 -1.96
CA ILE A 70 10.10 -27.09 -0.85
C ILE A 70 8.75 -27.79 -0.80
N LYS A 71 8.27 -28.05 0.41
CA LYS A 71 6.94 -28.57 0.66
C LYS A 71 5.93 -27.44 0.56
N ARG A 72 4.77 -27.72 0.00
CA ARG A 72 3.63 -26.81 -0.05
C ARG A 72 2.72 -27.04 1.16
N TYR A 73 2.14 -25.95 1.63
CA TYR A 73 1.19 -25.97 2.73
C TYR A 73 -0.10 -25.27 2.28
N TYR A 74 -1.23 -25.63 2.86
CA TYR A 74 -2.45 -24.87 2.68
C TYR A 74 -2.34 -23.54 3.41
N ARG A 75 -2.94 -22.48 2.87
CA ARG A 75 -2.89 -21.13 3.45
C ARG A 75 -3.27 -21.11 4.94
N LYS A 76 -4.31 -21.88 5.32
CA LYS A 76 -4.75 -22.03 6.71
C LYS A 76 -3.67 -22.59 7.67
N GLU A 77 -2.68 -23.30 7.14
CA GLU A 77 -1.55 -23.84 7.93
C GLU A 77 -0.44 -22.81 8.10
N LEU A 78 -0.36 -21.81 7.19
CA LEU A 78 0.63 -20.74 7.21
C LEU A 78 0.20 -19.56 8.09
N ASP A 79 -1.11 -19.32 8.24
CA ASP A 79 -1.64 -18.18 9.02
C ASP A 79 -1.28 -18.23 10.51
N GLN A 80 -0.83 -19.39 11.02
CA GLN A 80 -0.40 -19.56 12.41
C GLN A 80 1.03 -19.04 12.70
N THR A 81 1.79 -18.64 11.67
CA THR A 81 3.20 -18.24 11.79
C THR A 81 3.46 -16.76 11.54
N ASN A 82 2.43 -15.97 11.25
CA ASN A 82 2.57 -14.53 11.05
C ASN A 82 2.81 -13.81 12.39
N ASN A 83 4.07 -13.82 12.82
CA ASN A 83 4.55 -12.88 13.82
C ASN A 83 4.58 -11.49 13.18
N GLU A 84 3.56 -10.69 13.45
CA GLU A 84 3.56 -9.25 13.13
C GLU A 84 4.77 -8.61 13.81
N THR A 85 5.64 -8.00 13.02
CA THR A 85 6.84 -7.33 13.53
C THR A 85 6.47 -6.16 14.43
N VAL A 86 7.24 -5.96 15.49
CA VAL A 86 7.01 -5.03 16.62
C VAL A 86 6.88 -3.54 16.22
N ASP A 87 7.21 -3.18 15.00
CA ASP A 87 7.15 -1.79 14.48
C ASP A 87 5.71 -1.29 14.22
N GLU A 88 4.70 -2.13 14.42
CA GLU A 88 3.31 -1.85 14.05
C GLU A 88 2.53 -0.94 15.03
N LYS A 89 3.11 -0.56 16.17
CA LYS A 89 2.39 0.24 17.17
C LYS A 89 2.55 1.76 17.05
N ILE A 90 3.47 2.24 16.26
CA ILE A 90 3.70 3.68 16.12
C ILE A 90 2.57 4.30 15.30
N LYS A 91 1.77 5.15 15.94
CA LYS A 91 0.73 5.93 15.28
C LYS A 91 1.30 7.17 14.60
N TRP A 92 2.06 7.95 15.35
CA TRP A 92 2.77 9.14 14.87
C TRP A 92 4.00 9.41 15.75
N LYS A 93 4.95 10.17 15.23
CA LYS A 93 6.14 10.61 15.97
C LYS A 93 6.77 11.84 15.34
N LYS A 94 7.58 12.57 16.10
CA LYS A 94 8.55 13.51 15.56
C LYS A 94 9.84 12.77 15.23
N LEU A 95 10.33 12.99 14.03
CA LEU A 95 11.65 12.57 13.57
C LEU A 95 12.67 13.70 13.85
N GLU A 96 13.92 13.40 13.60
CA GLU A 96 14.99 14.41 13.55
C GLU A 96 14.63 15.54 12.57
N ASP A 97 15.34 16.66 12.66
CA ASP A 97 15.13 17.83 11.80
C ASP A 97 13.71 18.42 11.84
N ASN A 98 12.95 18.22 12.92
CA ASN A 98 11.61 18.75 13.09
C ASN A 98 10.62 18.29 11.98
N ILE A 99 10.67 17.01 11.63
CA ILE A 99 9.77 16.36 10.67
C ILE A 99 8.76 15.50 11.45
N GLY A 100 7.47 15.64 11.11
CA GLY A 100 6.41 14.76 11.61
C GLY A 100 6.31 13.50 10.76
N TYR A 101 5.94 12.38 11.38
CA TYR A 101 5.60 11.12 10.72
C TYR A 101 4.26 10.61 11.26
N VAL A 102 3.38 10.21 10.37
CA VAL A 102 2.07 9.64 10.70
C VAL A 102 1.89 8.32 9.96
N ASN A 103 1.70 7.23 10.70
CA ASN A 103 1.34 5.94 10.14
C ASN A 103 -0.18 5.85 10.00
N MET A 104 -0.67 5.98 8.79
CA MET A 104 -2.12 6.05 8.51
C MET A 104 -2.85 4.71 8.73
N LYS A 105 -2.14 3.57 8.77
CA LYS A 105 -2.71 2.26 9.14
C LYS A 105 -3.00 2.18 10.64
N ASN A 106 -2.10 2.72 11.47
CA ASN A 106 -2.16 2.57 12.92
C ASN A 106 -2.92 3.72 13.61
N SER A 107 -3.06 4.85 12.93
CA SER A 107 -3.84 6.01 13.39
C SER A 107 -5.30 5.90 12.96
N ASN A 108 -6.17 6.64 13.65
CA ASN A 108 -7.59 6.72 13.34
C ASN A 108 -8.14 8.15 13.61
N VAL A 109 -9.45 8.34 13.46
CA VAL A 109 -10.10 9.64 13.61
C VAL A 109 -9.90 10.24 15.00
N GLN A 110 -9.84 9.44 16.05
CA GLN A 110 -9.65 9.89 17.43
C GLN A 110 -8.23 10.45 17.66
N ASP A 111 -7.27 10.08 16.83
CA ASP A 111 -5.87 10.54 16.95
C ASP A 111 -5.62 11.87 16.23
N VAL A 112 -6.59 12.40 15.46
CA VAL A 112 -6.40 13.57 14.58
C VAL A 112 -6.01 14.82 15.36
N ASP A 113 -6.66 15.07 16.49
CA ASP A 113 -6.36 16.22 17.33
C ASP A 113 -4.96 16.14 17.93
N ASP A 114 -4.58 15.00 18.45
CA ASP A 114 -3.23 14.77 19.00
C ASP A 114 -2.16 14.87 17.91
N ILE A 115 -2.40 14.29 16.75
CA ILE A 115 -1.49 14.41 15.59
C ILE A 115 -1.28 15.88 15.24
N PHE A 116 -2.36 16.65 15.11
CA PHE A 116 -2.28 18.07 14.76
C PHE A 116 -1.52 18.86 15.84
N GLU A 117 -1.93 18.77 17.11
CA GLU A 117 -1.32 19.53 18.19
C GLU A 117 0.18 19.27 18.34
N ASN A 118 0.61 18.03 18.13
CA ASN A 118 2.02 17.68 18.24
C ASN A 118 2.84 17.98 16.98
N LEU A 119 2.22 18.00 15.79
CA LEU A 119 2.94 18.13 14.53
C LEU A 119 2.73 19.48 13.82
N LYS A 120 1.79 20.33 14.25
CA LYS A 120 1.46 21.61 13.61
C LYS A 120 2.65 22.58 13.44
N ASN A 121 3.66 22.47 14.28
CA ASN A 121 4.85 23.32 14.24
C ASN A 121 6.07 22.65 13.58
N THR A 122 5.87 21.50 12.91
CA THR A 122 6.94 20.85 12.16
C THR A 122 7.13 21.50 10.79
N LYS A 123 8.33 21.40 10.22
CA LYS A 123 8.62 21.94 8.88
C LYS A 123 8.06 21.06 7.75
N ALA A 124 7.82 19.78 8.04
CA ALA A 124 7.19 18.84 7.13
C ALA A 124 6.48 17.74 7.92
N ILE A 125 5.47 17.11 7.31
CA ILE A 125 4.83 15.89 7.81
C ILE A 125 4.82 14.85 6.71
N ILE A 126 5.25 13.64 7.07
CA ILE A 126 5.19 12.45 6.22
C ILE A 126 3.94 11.66 6.61
N PHE A 127 2.99 11.50 5.67
CA PHE A 127 1.86 10.60 5.81
C PHE A 127 2.18 9.28 5.11
N ASP A 128 2.33 8.20 5.90
CA ASP A 128 2.67 6.88 5.38
C ASP A 128 1.40 6.09 5.09
N ILE A 129 1.11 5.90 3.81
CA ILE A 129 -0.01 5.11 3.29
C ILE A 129 0.45 3.88 2.49
N ARG A 130 1.68 3.45 2.68
CA ARG A 130 2.22 2.21 2.07
C ARG A 130 1.47 0.97 2.55
N ASN A 131 0.99 0.99 3.79
CA ASN A 131 0.00 0.05 4.31
C ASN A 131 -1.42 0.61 4.12
N TYR A 132 -2.42 -0.28 4.07
CA TYR A 132 -3.81 0.15 3.85
C TYR A 132 -4.30 1.05 5.01
N PRO A 133 -4.60 2.35 4.77
CA PRO A 133 -4.89 3.31 5.83
C PRO A 133 -6.28 3.11 6.43
N ASN A 134 -6.48 3.56 7.67
CA ASN A 134 -7.79 3.76 8.23
C ASN A 134 -8.50 4.96 7.56
N TYR A 135 -9.84 5.03 7.71
CA TYR A 135 -10.64 6.03 7.01
C TYR A 135 -10.77 7.31 7.84
N PHE A 136 -9.81 8.21 7.72
CA PHE A 136 -9.81 9.53 8.37
C PHE A 136 -9.02 10.61 7.59
N GLY A 137 -8.78 10.37 6.30
CA GLY A 137 -8.06 11.33 5.45
C GLY A 137 -8.79 12.67 5.33
N LYS A 138 -10.13 12.66 5.32
CA LYS A 138 -10.95 13.86 5.31
C LYS A 138 -10.71 14.71 6.57
N GLU A 139 -10.74 14.10 7.73
CA GLU A 139 -10.58 14.76 9.02
C GLU A 139 -9.16 15.36 9.15
N ILE A 140 -8.14 14.69 8.64
CA ILE A 140 -6.78 15.23 8.56
C ILE A 140 -6.75 16.49 7.68
N VAL A 141 -7.31 16.42 6.46
CA VAL A 141 -7.30 17.55 5.52
C VAL A 141 -8.04 18.77 6.12
N GLU A 142 -9.20 18.56 6.75
CA GLU A 142 -9.97 19.60 7.41
C GLU A 142 -9.24 20.18 8.62
N LYS A 143 -8.66 19.33 9.48
CA LYS A 143 -7.94 19.77 10.69
C LYS A 143 -6.68 20.55 10.36
N PHE A 144 -5.95 20.15 9.31
CA PHE A 144 -4.75 20.87 8.86
C PHE A 144 -5.07 22.14 8.06
N GLY A 145 -6.35 22.55 8.00
CA GLY A 145 -6.78 23.83 7.45
C GLY A 145 -6.57 23.96 5.95
N ARG A 146 -6.61 22.86 5.22
CA ARG A 146 -6.54 22.94 3.76
C ARG A 146 -7.82 23.56 3.19
N SER A 147 -7.65 24.47 2.25
CA SER A 147 -8.77 25.09 1.57
C SER A 147 -9.55 24.04 0.76
N LYS A 148 -10.89 24.23 0.71
CA LYS A 148 -11.77 23.33 -0.03
C LYS A 148 -11.43 23.30 -1.51
N LYS A 149 -11.11 22.14 -2.04
CA LYS A 149 -10.76 21.91 -3.44
C LYS A 149 -11.36 20.60 -3.96
N VAL A 150 -11.49 20.52 -5.27
CA VAL A 150 -11.84 19.27 -5.96
C VAL A 150 -10.64 18.34 -5.90
N SER A 151 -10.77 17.26 -5.11
CA SER A 151 -9.73 16.23 -4.94
C SER A 151 -9.87 15.08 -5.93
N ALA A 152 -11.09 14.84 -6.39
CA ALA A 152 -11.38 13.77 -7.34
C ALA A 152 -12.63 14.08 -8.16
N LYS A 153 -12.76 13.40 -9.30
CA LYS A 153 -14.00 13.35 -10.09
C LYS A 153 -14.46 11.91 -10.20
N MET A 154 -15.73 11.68 -9.98
CA MET A 154 -16.36 10.37 -10.12
C MET A 154 -17.31 10.35 -11.31
N ILE A 155 -17.31 9.26 -12.07
CA ILE A 155 -18.35 8.98 -13.06
C ILE A 155 -19.44 8.17 -12.35
N LEU A 156 -20.65 8.67 -12.35
CA LEU A 156 -21.81 8.01 -11.77
C LEU A 156 -22.80 7.65 -12.88
N ALA A 157 -23.38 6.46 -12.79
CA ALA A 157 -24.47 6.07 -13.67
C ALA A 157 -25.75 6.86 -13.29
N ASP A 158 -26.48 7.29 -14.31
CA ASP A 158 -27.80 7.86 -14.15
C ASP A 158 -28.80 6.68 -13.96
N LEU A 159 -29.44 6.63 -12.81
CA LEU A 159 -30.32 5.51 -12.47
C LEU A 159 -31.66 5.58 -13.23
N ASP A 160 -32.06 6.76 -13.70
CA ASP A 160 -33.29 6.97 -14.44
C ASP A 160 -33.13 6.72 -15.94
N TYR A 161 -31.89 6.83 -16.44
CA TYR A 161 -31.56 6.68 -17.86
C TYR A 161 -30.42 5.67 -18.07
N PRO A 162 -30.73 4.37 -18.26
CA PRO A 162 -29.70 3.35 -18.49
C PRO A 162 -28.76 3.70 -19.64
N GLY A 163 -27.45 3.59 -19.38
CA GLY A 163 -26.40 3.95 -20.36
C GLY A 163 -25.96 5.41 -20.33
N LYS A 164 -26.63 6.28 -19.56
CA LYS A 164 -26.20 7.67 -19.34
C LYS A 164 -25.33 7.75 -18.08
N PHE A 165 -24.30 8.58 -18.13
CA PHE A 165 -23.37 8.84 -17.05
C PHE A 165 -23.15 10.33 -16.85
N TYR A 166 -22.82 10.75 -15.62
CA TYR A 166 -22.46 12.14 -15.32
C TYR A 166 -21.25 12.20 -14.40
N TRP A 167 -20.53 13.32 -14.47
CA TRP A 167 -19.41 13.59 -13.59
C TRP A 167 -19.89 14.24 -12.30
N LYS A 168 -19.32 13.78 -11.20
CA LYS A 168 -19.50 14.39 -9.87
C LYS A 168 -18.16 14.78 -9.30
N ASP A 169 -18.03 16.04 -8.93
CA ASP A 169 -16.86 16.53 -8.21
C ASP A 169 -16.94 16.10 -6.74
N VAL A 170 -15.80 15.61 -6.25
CA VAL A 170 -15.60 15.28 -4.84
C VAL A 170 -14.64 16.28 -4.25
N THR A 171 -15.11 17.05 -3.29
CA THR A 171 -14.34 18.12 -2.65
C THR A 171 -13.99 17.76 -1.23
N TYR A 172 -12.75 18.10 -0.83
CA TYR A 172 -12.26 18.03 0.55
C TYR A 172 -11.63 19.36 0.95
N GLY A 173 -11.44 19.51 2.26
CA GLY A 173 -10.94 20.74 2.86
C GLY A 173 -12.02 21.50 3.57
N THR A 174 -11.68 22.64 4.13
CA THR A 174 -12.56 23.47 4.92
C THR A 174 -12.69 24.88 4.33
N GLU A 175 -13.86 25.48 4.52
CA GLU A 175 -14.11 26.93 4.27
C GLU A 175 -13.90 27.75 5.54
N LYS A 176 -13.66 27.10 6.68
CA LYS A 176 -13.43 27.78 7.95
C LYS A 176 -12.07 28.48 7.95
N GLU A 177 -12.03 29.70 8.48
CA GLU A 177 -10.77 30.36 8.81
C GLU A 177 -10.06 29.59 9.95
N ILE A 178 -9.23 28.67 9.58
CA ILE A 178 -8.32 27.97 10.50
C ILE A 178 -6.90 28.36 10.09
N SER A 179 -6.00 28.48 11.07
CA SER A 179 -4.58 28.67 10.74
C SER A 179 -4.07 27.41 10.04
N PRO A 180 -3.82 27.44 8.73
CA PRO A 180 -3.45 26.24 8.01
C PRO A 180 -2.05 25.78 8.41
N TYR A 181 -1.81 24.45 8.36
CA TYR A 181 -0.47 23.94 8.47
C TYR A 181 0.39 24.47 7.31
N ARG A 182 1.52 25.08 7.64
CA ARG A 182 2.39 25.77 6.66
C ARG A 182 3.59 24.94 6.22
N GLY A 183 3.85 23.82 6.87
CA GLY A 183 4.93 22.89 6.51
C GLY A 183 4.61 22.11 5.23
N LYS A 184 5.61 21.40 4.75
CA LYS A 184 5.46 20.54 3.57
C LYS A 184 4.71 19.25 3.96
N ILE A 185 3.84 18.77 3.07
CA ILE A 185 3.22 17.46 3.18
C ILE A 185 3.90 16.52 2.19
N VAL A 186 4.34 15.36 2.69
CA VAL A 186 4.95 14.28 1.92
C VAL A 186 4.08 13.04 2.12
N ILE A 187 3.79 12.33 1.03
CA ILE A 187 2.97 11.11 1.06
C ILE A 187 3.84 9.95 0.61
N LEU A 188 3.98 8.92 1.47
CA LEU A 188 4.67 7.69 1.10
C LEU A 188 3.67 6.68 0.53
N VAL A 189 3.94 6.25 -0.69
CA VAL A 189 3.18 5.23 -1.42
C VAL A 189 4.09 4.10 -1.86
N ASN A 190 3.53 2.95 -2.15
CA ASN A 190 4.21 1.83 -2.78
C ASN A 190 3.22 1.02 -3.64
N GLU A 191 3.64 -0.13 -4.12
CA GLU A 191 2.82 -1.05 -4.92
C GLU A 191 1.61 -1.64 -4.18
N ASN A 192 1.53 -1.51 -2.85
CA ASN A 192 0.37 -1.90 -2.04
C ASN A 192 -0.65 -0.77 -1.90
N SER A 193 -0.27 0.46 -2.23
CA SER A 193 -1.16 1.62 -2.16
C SER A 193 -2.22 1.53 -3.26
N GLN A 194 -3.43 1.15 -2.88
CA GLN A 194 -4.58 1.00 -3.78
C GLN A 194 -5.88 1.43 -3.10
N SER A 195 -6.91 1.74 -3.86
CA SER A 195 -8.25 2.06 -3.36
C SER A 195 -8.20 3.19 -2.32
N ARG A 196 -8.43 2.89 -1.03
CA ARG A 196 -8.40 3.89 0.05
C ARG A 196 -7.07 4.64 0.15
N SER A 197 -5.93 3.96 -0.11
CA SER A 197 -4.62 4.64 -0.13
C SER A 197 -4.56 5.69 -1.23
N GLU A 198 -5.00 5.37 -2.43
CA GLU A 198 -5.04 6.31 -3.56
C GLU A 198 -5.99 7.47 -3.25
N TRP A 199 -7.16 7.16 -2.69
CA TRP A 199 -8.14 8.15 -2.27
C TRP A 199 -7.57 9.11 -1.22
N THR A 200 -6.90 8.57 -0.19
CA THR A 200 -6.23 9.37 0.85
C THR A 200 -5.11 10.23 0.27
N ALA A 201 -4.34 9.70 -0.69
CA ALA A 201 -3.31 10.48 -1.37
C ALA A 201 -3.92 11.68 -2.11
N MET A 202 -5.00 11.49 -2.86
CA MET A 202 -5.71 12.58 -3.54
C MET A 202 -6.24 13.64 -2.57
N GLN A 203 -6.77 13.21 -1.40
CA GLN A 203 -7.23 14.13 -0.37
C GLN A 203 -6.09 15.00 0.19
N LEU A 204 -4.91 14.40 0.43
CA LEU A 204 -3.76 15.09 1.00
C LEU A 204 -3.02 15.98 -0.01
N GLN A 205 -3.21 15.79 -1.31
CA GLN A 205 -2.63 16.62 -2.38
C GLN A 205 -3.36 17.95 -2.56
N THR A 206 -4.59 18.07 -2.09
CA THR A 206 -5.38 19.29 -2.15
C THR A 206 -5.03 20.25 -1.03
#